data_50e985230cb24e145d7c2f6dc2ffb278
#
_entry.id   50e985230cb24e145d7c2f6dc2ffb278
#
_cell.length_a   1.000
_cell.length_b   1.000
_cell.length_c   1.000
_cell.angle_alpha   90.00
_cell.angle_beta   90.00
_cell.angle_gamma   90.00
#
_symmetry.space_group_name_H-M   'P 1'
#
loop_
_entity.id
_entity.type
_entity.pdbx_description
1 polymer ?
#
loop_
_entity_poly.entity_id
_entity_poly.type
_entity_poly.pdbx_seq_one_letter_code
_entity_poly.pdbx_strand_id
1 'polypeptide(L)'
;MKNWLCVVQRSHVLRGVELGIVQTNHGVKSGIQRMTPGDGLVYYSPKTDYPEGDALREFTAIGTVADREPWQSETGLWRRAVTYVPATATPIAPLLDALELTRGNKNWGFIMRRGQVEISQHDFSLIAREMGAGSLIE
;
A
#
# COMPACT_ATOMS: atom_id res chain seq x y z
N MET A 1 -16.03 -4.97 -0.84
CA MET A 1 -14.89 -4.06 -0.64
C MET A 1 -13.64 -4.59 -1.29
N LYS A 2 -12.84 -3.70 -1.81
CA LYS A 2 -11.57 -4.04 -2.43
C LYS A 2 -10.42 -3.82 -1.47
N ASN A 3 -9.28 -4.41 -1.81
CA ASN A 3 -8.03 -4.19 -1.07
C ASN A 3 -6.96 -3.78 -2.07
N TRP A 4 -6.21 -2.74 -1.74
CA TRP A 4 -5.24 -2.14 -2.65
C TRP A 4 -3.83 -2.28 -2.11
N LEU A 5 -2.91 -2.63 -2.99
CA LEU A 5 -1.47 -2.59 -2.73
C LEU A 5 -0.89 -1.44 -3.55
N CYS A 6 -0.27 -0.49 -2.87
CA CYS A 6 0.41 0.63 -3.51
C CYS A 6 1.93 0.48 -3.33
N VAL A 7 2.68 0.73 -4.38
CA VAL A 7 4.13 0.53 -4.40
C VAL A 7 4.83 1.88 -4.42
N VAL A 8 5.48 2.24 -3.32
CA VAL A 8 6.14 3.53 -3.14
C VAL A 8 7.32 3.37 -2.20
N GLN A 9 8.38 4.14 -2.39
CA GLN A 9 9.53 4.15 -1.47
C GLN A 9 9.12 4.51 -0.05
N ARG A 10 9.85 3.97 0.94
CA ARG A 10 9.49 4.15 2.37
C ARG A 10 9.42 5.61 2.79
N SER A 11 10.34 6.45 2.34
CA SER A 11 10.33 7.87 2.70
C SER A 11 9.02 8.55 2.36
N HIS A 12 8.44 8.21 1.21
CA HIS A 12 7.17 8.75 0.77
C HIS A 12 6.00 8.18 1.57
N VAL A 13 6.06 6.88 1.90
CA VAL A 13 5.04 6.22 2.73
C VAL A 13 4.96 6.85 4.11
N LEU A 14 6.11 7.08 4.75
CA LEU A 14 6.14 7.68 6.09
C LEU A 14 5.49 9.06 6.11
N ARG A 15 5.70 9.84 5.05
CA ARG A 15 5.06 11.14 4.92
C ARG A 15 3.54 11.00 4.73
N GLY A 16 3.11 10.04 3.92
CA GLY A 16 1.69 9.77 3.73
C GLY A 16 0.99 9.35 5.01
N VAL A 17 1.64 8.52 5.81
CA VAL A 17 1.13 8.09 7.12
C VAL A 17 1.00 9.29 8.06
N GLU A 18 2.02 10.13 8.11
CA GLU A 18 2.01 11.35 8.94
C GLU A 18 0.85 12.27 8.55
N LEU A 19 0.57 12.41 7.26
CA LEU A 19 -0.49 13.27 6.73
C LEU A 19 -1.87 12.58 6.72
N GLY A 20 -1.92 11.27 6.93
CA GLY A 20 -3.18 10.50 6.87
C GLY A 20 -3.76 10.42 5.45
N ILE A 21 -2.90 10.25 4.44
CA ILE A 21 -3.31 10.25 3.04
C ILE A 21 -2.67 9.12 2.24
N VAL A 22 -3.29 8.83 1.10
CA VAL A 22 -2.68 8.09 0.01
C VAL A 22 -2.58 9.00 -1.21
N GLN A 23 -1.45 8.92 -1.89
CA GLN A 23 -1.21 9.58 -3.15
C GLN A 23 -0.57 8.52 -4.05
N THR A 24 -1.32 8.10 -5.07
CA THR A 24 -0.85 7.04 -5.97
C THR A 24 0.26 7.55 -6.87
N ASN A 25 0.80 6.62 -7.67
CA ASN A 25 1.93 6.91 -8.55
C ASN A 25 1.68 8.18 -9.35
N HIS A 26 2.54 9.18 -9.18
CA HIS A 26 2.43 10.52 -9.76
C HIS A 26 1.13 11.26 -9.40
N GLY A 27 0.39 10.80 -8.39
CA GLY A 27 -0.81 11.48 -7.92
C GLY A 27 -1.92 11.62 -8.96
N VAL A 28 -2.02 10.67 -9.90
CA VAL A 28 -3.04 10.73 -10.93
C VAL A 28 -4.42 10.40 -10.37
N LYS A 29 -5.44 11.10 -10.88
CA LYS A 29 -6.81 11.00 -10.40
C LYS A 29 -7.40 9.61 -10.54
N SER A 30 -7.11 8.90 -11.64
CA SER A 30 -7.71 7.60 -11.94
C SER A 30 -7.45 6.55 -10.87
N GLY A 31 -6.23 6.45 -10.36
CA GLY A 31 -5.89 5.51 -9.28
C GLY A 31 -6.63 5.82 -8.00
N ILE A 32 -6.70 7.09 -7.63
CA ILE A 32 -7.39 7.56 -6.44
C ILE A 32 -8.89 7.33 -6.52
N GLN A 33 -9.49 7.56 -7.69
CA GLN A 33 -10.94 7.39 -7.89
C GLN A 33 -11.39 5.94 -7.83
N ARG A 34 -10.50 4.98 -8.08
CA ARG A 34 -10.83 3.56 -8.00
C ARG A 34 -11.00 3.08 -6.56
N MET A 35 -10.49 3.83 -5.60
CA MET A 35 -10.62 3.51 -4.18
C MET A 35 -11.95 4.03 -3.64
N THR A 36 -12.59 3.24 -2.78
CA THR A 36 -13.84 3.63 -2.13
C THR A 36 -13.69 3.57 -0.61
N PRO A 37 -14.51 4.33 0.16
CA PRO A 37 -14.46 4.28 1.62
C PRO A 37 -14.56 2.84 2.15
N GLY A 38 -13.71 2.50 3.09
CA GLY A 38 -13.67 1.17 3.69
C GLY A 38 -12.76 0.18 2.99
N ASP A 39 -12.28 0.49 1.78
CA ASP A 39 -11.32 -0.36 1.09
C ASP A 39 -10.05 -0.49 1.94
N GLY A 40 -9.45 -1.68 1.93
CA GLY A 40 -8.16 -1.90 2.55
C GLY A 40 -7.03 -1.29 1.71
N LEU A 41 -5.99 -0.83 2.38
CA LEU A 41 -4.82 -0.27 1.73
C LEU A 41 -3.55 -0.75 2.43
N VAL A 42 -2.60 -1.26 1.66
CA VAL A 42 -1.27 -1.60 2.16
C VAL A 42 -0.22 -1.03 1.22
N TYR A 43 0.86 -0.51 1.78
CA TYR A 43 2.01 -0.07 1.01
C TYR A 43 3.10 -1.13 1.02
N TYR A 44 3.66 -1.35 -0.16
CA TYR A 44 4.89 -2.12 -0.35
C TYR A 44 5.99 -1.16 -0.80
N SER A 45 7.12 -1.19 -0.10
CA SER A 45 8.27 -0.32 -0.42
C SER A 45 9.45 -1.17 -0.88
N PRO A 46 9.80 -1.13 -2.18
CA PRO A 46 10.95 -1.87 -2.68
C PRO A 46 12.27 -1.27 -2.19
N LYS A 47 12.27 0.03 -1.90
CA LYS A 47 13.45 0.78 -1.49
C LYS A 47 13.14 1.73 -0.34
N THR A 48 14.20 2.18 0.33
CA THR A 48 14.07 3.18 1.40
C THR A 48 13.76 4.58 0.84
N ASP A 49 14.30 4.91 -0.34
CA ASP A 49 14.13 6.21 -0.99
C ASP A 49 14.25 6.08 -2.51
N TYR A 50 14.04 7.16 -3.25
CA TYR A 50 14.10 7.19 -4.70
C TYR A 50 14.72 8.52 -5.19
N PRO A 51 15.55 8.49 -6.25
CA PRO A 51 16.02 7.33 -7.01
C PRO A 51 17.12 6.53 -6.31
N GLU A 52 17.81 7.12 -5.35
CA GLU A 52 18.88 6.48 -4.59
C GLU A 52 18.37 6.06 -3.22
N GLY A 53 18.50 4.80 -2.93
CA GLY A 53 18.08 4.23 -1.65
C GLY A 53 18.50 2.79 -1.59
N ASP A 54 18.44 2.22 -0.40
CA ASP A 54 18.76 0.83 -0.18
C ASP A 54 17.57 -0.05 -0.54
N ALA A 55 17.82 -1.25 -1.00
CA ALA A 55 16.78 -2.24 -1.20
C ALA A 55 16.11 -2.54 0.15
N LEU A 56 14.79 -2.54 0.17
CA LEU A 56 14.02 -2.76 1.40
C LEU A 56 13.10 -3.97 1.26
N ARG A 57 12.19 -3.95 0.29
CA ARG A 57 11.26 -5.04 -0.01
C ARG A 57 10.38 -5.43 1.18
N GLU A 58 9.73 -4.42 1.78
CA GLU A 58 8.87 -4.60 2.93
C GLU A 58 7.49 -3.98 2.72
N PHE A 59 6.49 -4.56 3.39
CA PHE A 59 5.22 -3.88 3.59
C PHE A 59 5.43 -2.85 4.69
N THR A 60 5.12 -1.58 4.43
CA THR A 60 5.56 -0.47 5.27
C THR A 60 4.45 0.28 5.98
N ALA A 61 3.22 0.18 5.51
CA ALA A 61 2.07 0.79 6.17
C ALA A 61 0.78 0.09 5.74
N ILE A 62 -0.25 0.16 6.58
CA ILE A 62 -1.53 -0.49 6.32
C ILE A 62 -2.65 0.30 7.00
N GLY A 63 -3.83 0.34 6.37
CA GLY A 63 -5.00 1.02 6.90
C GLY A 63 -6.22 0.80 6.03
N THR A 64 -7.19 1.71 6.17
CA THR A 64 -8.43 1.69 5.39
C THR A 64 -8.70 3.07 4.80
N VAL A 65 -9.30 3.09 3.62
CA VAL A 65 -9.69 4.34 2.95
C VAL A 65 -10.81 4.98 3.77
N ALA A 66 -10.61 6.24 4.14
CA ALA A 66 -11.55 6.99 4.97
C ALA A 66 -12.73 7.50 4.14
N ASP A 67 -13.84 7.79 4.82
CA ASP A 67 -15.04 8.31 4.19
C ASP A 67 -14.94 9.82 3.94
N ARG A 68 -14.19 10.16 2.92
CA ARG A 68 -13.98 11.53 2.46
C ARG A 68 -13.72 11.52 0.95
N GLU A 69 -14.27 12.48 0.24
CA GLU A 69 -14.03 12.62 -1.20
C GLU A 69 -12.56 12.92 -1.51
N PRO A 70 -12.04 12.40 -2.63
CA PRO A 70 -10.70 12.75 -3.10
C PRO A 70 -10.56 14.25 -3.33
N TRP A 71 -9.35 14.77 -3.16
CA TRP A 71 -9.06 16.17 -3.42
C TRP A 71 -7.70 16.35 -4.07
N GLN A 72 -7.46 17.55 -4.63
CA GLN A 72 -6.15 17.90 -5.14
C GLN A 72 -5.35 18.68 -4.08
N SER A 73 -4.08 18.35 -3.96
CA SER A 73 -3.15 19.13 -3.15
C SER A 73 -2.84 20.47 -3.84
N GLU A 74 -2.12 21.35 -3.13
CA GLU A 74 -1.68 22.65 -3.69
C GLU A 74 -0.84 22.49 -4.95
N THR A 75 -0.13 21.37 -5.08
CA THR A 75 0.70 21.07 -6.25
C THR A 75 -0.09 20.35 -7.36
N GLY A 76 -1.38 20.15 -7.19
CA GLY A 76 -2.24 19.54 -8.19
C GLY A 76 -2.30 18.01 -8.15
N LEU A 77 -1.69 17.38 -7.18
CA LEU A 77 -1.69 15.92 -7.05
C LEU A 77 -2.94 15.44 -6.33
N TRP A 78 -3.57 14.39 -6.86
CA TRP A 78 -4.78 13.83 -6.25
C TRP A 78 -4.46 12.98 -5.05
N ARG A 79 -5.23 13.17 -3.98
CA ARG A 79 -5.07 12.52 -2.69
C ARG A 79 -6.40 11.99 -2.16
N ARG A 80 -6.31 11.03 -1.25
CA ARG A 80 -7.45 10.51 -0.52
C ARG A 80 -7.06 10.27 0.93
N ALA A 81 -7.99 10.50 1.86
CA ALA A 81 -7.74 10.26 3.28
C ALA A 81 -7.70 8.75 3.57
N VAL A 82 -6.78 8.36 4.44
CA VAL A 82 -6.61 6.97 4.88
C VAL A 82 -6.47 6.95 6.40
N THR A 83 -7.17 6.02 7.03
CA THR A 83 -7.02 5.75 8.44
C THR A 83 -5.96 4.65 8.59
N TYR A 84 -4.73 5.04 8.85
CA TYR A 84 -3.64 4.10 9.09
C TYR A 84 -3.71 3.57 10.52
N VAL A 85 -3.27 2.33 10.71
CA VAL A 85 -3.20 1.72 12.04
C VAL A 85 -1.75 1.45 12.39
N PRO A 86 -1.41 1.38 13.70
CA PRO A 86 -0.08 0.97 14.12
C PRO A 86 0.27 -0.39 13.55
N ALA A 87 1.44 -0.52 12.95
CA ALA A 87 1.89 -1.74 12.30
C ALA A 87 3.41 -1.80 12.28
N THR A 88 3.94 -3.00 12.15
CA THR A 88 5.38 -3.24 12.04
C THR A 88 5.72 -3.55 10.59
N ALA A 89 6.70 -2.85 10.05
CA ALA A 89 7.20 -3.13 8.69
C ALA A 89 7.63 -4.60 8.59
N THR A 90 7.21 -5.26 7.53
CA THR A 90 7.33 -6.72 7.41
C THR A 90 7.90 -7.09 6.05
N PRO A 91 9.00 -7.87 5.98
CA PRO A 91 9.58 -8.29 4.72
C PRO A 91 8.63 -9.15 3.90
N ILE A 92 8.63 -8.96 2.58
CA ILE A 92 7.82 -9.78 1.67
C ILE A 92 8.41 -11.18 1.48
N ALA A 93 9.73 -11.32 1.57
CA ALA A 93 10.42 -12.57 1.24
C ALA A 93 9.82 -13.81 1.92
N PRO A 94 9.57 -13.83 3.24
CA PRO A 94 8.97 -15.00 3.89
C PRO A 94 7.53 -15.27 3.45
N LEU A 95 6.86 -14.33 2.80
CA LEU A 95 5.45 -14.43 2.43
C LEU A 95 5.22 -14.78 0.97
N LEU A 96 6.28 -14.86 0.16
CA LEU A 96 6.16 -15.02 -1.30
C LEU A 96 5.36 -16.27 -1.71
N ASP A 97 5.50 -17.37 -0.99
CA ASP A 97 4.80 -18.61 -1.29
C ASP A 97 3.38 -18.66 -0.72
N ALA A 98 3.09 -17.80 0.25
CA ALA A 98 1.78 -17.75 0.91
C ALA A 98 0.83 -16.74 0.26
N LEU A 99 1.37 -15.69 -0.36
CA LEU A 99 0.56 -14.67 -1.04
C LEU A 99 0.09 -15.17 -2.40
N GLU A 100 -1.21 -15.09 -2.66
CA GLU A 100 -1.77 -15.42 -3.97
C GLU A 100 -1.16 -14.56 -5.08
N LEU A 101 -0.84 -13.32 -4.75
CA LEU A 101 -0.25 -12.35 -5.67
C LEU A 101 1.10 -12.82 -6.24
N THR A 102 1.90 -13.51 -5.42
CA THR A 102 3.30 -13.80 -5.75
C THR A 102 3.64 -15.28 -5.88
N ARG A 103 2.84 -16.16 -5.27
CA ARG A 103 3.16 -17.59 -5.26
C ARG A 103 3.23 -18.17 -6.67
N GLY A 104 4.25 -19.00 -6.92
CA GLY A 104 4.43 -19.63 -8.22
C GLY A 104 4.91 -18.71 -9.32
N ASN A 105 5.19 -17.44 -9.03
CA ASN A 105 5.64 -16.46 -9.99
C ASN A 105 7.05 -15.96 -9.66
N LYS A 106 8.04 -16.46 -10.39
CA LYS A 106 9.43 -16.04 -10.22
C LYS A 106 9.65 -14.56 -10.55
N ASN A 107 8.78 -13.99 -11.38
CA ASN A 107 8.87 -12.60 -11.84
C ASN A 107 7.85 -11.70 -11.14
N TRP A 108 7.53 -12.00 -9.89
CA TRP A 108 6.54 -11.22 -9.13
C TRP A 108 6.86 -9.73 -9.06
N GLY A 109 8.14 -9.36 -9.16
CA GLY A 109 8.55 -7.95 -9.17
C GLY A 109 7.94 -7.14 -10.31
N PHE A 110 7.58 -7.76 -11.44
CA PHE A 110 6.90 -7.06 -12.53
C PHE A 110 5.53 -6.55 -12.12
N ILE A 111 4.83 -7.26 -11.25
CA ILE A 111 3.52 -6.85 -10.75
C ILE A 111 3.66 -5.52 -10.00
N MET A 112 4.72 -5.37 -9.24
CA MET A 112 4.99 -4.18 -8.43
C MET A 112 5.26 -2.93 -9.26
N ARG A 113 5.64 -3.09 -10.54
CA ARG A 113 5.86 -1.95 -11.45
C ARG A 113 4.58 -1.19 -11.80
N ARG A 114 3.42 -1.78 -11.55
CA ARG A 114 2.14 -1.12 -11.81
C ARG A 114 1.86 0.04 -10.85
N GLY A 115 2.52 0.07 -9.70
CA GLY A 115 2.35 1.12 -8.71
C GLY A 115 1.10 0.97 -7.85
N GLN A 116 0.02 0.46 -8.39
CA GLN A 116 -1.24 0.20 -7.67
C GLN A 116 -1.87 -1.08 -8.21
N VAL A 117 -2.13 -2.02 -7.32
CA VAL A 117 -2.67 -3.35 -7.68
C VAL A 117 -3.78 -3.72 -6.70
N GLU A 118 -4.86 -4.29 -7.21
CA GLU A 118 -5.88 -4.89 -6.35
C GLU A 118 -5.37 -6.24 -5.87
N ILE A 119 -5.51 -6.51 -4.56
CA ILE A 119 -5.14 -7.79 -3.96
C ILE A 119 -6.36 -8.46 -3.33
N SER A 120 -6.29 -9.77 -3.13
CA SER A 120 -7.37 -10.53 -2.53
C SER A 120 -7.53 -10.24 -1.04
N GLN A 121 -8.70 -10.56 -0.50
CA GLN A 121 -8.93 -10.50 0.95
C GLN A 121 -7.96 -11.43 1.69
N HIS A 122 -7.66 -12.59 1.13
CA HIS A 122 -6.68 -13.54 1.69
C HIS A 122 -5.33 -12.85 1.88
N ASP A 123 -4.84 -12.19 0.84
CA ASP A 123 -3.54 -11.53 0.87
C ASP A 123 -3.52 -10.35 1.84
N PHE A 124 -4.57 -9.52 1.81
CA PHE A 124 -4.67 -8.40 2.73
C PHE A 124 -4.67 -8.87 4.19
N SER A 125 -5.44 -9.91 4.49
CA SER A 125 -5.52 -10.47 5.84
C SER A 125 -4.18 -11.06 6.30
N LEU A 126 -3.50 -11.77 5.41
CA LEU A 126 -2.18 -12.33 5.71
C LEU A 126 -1.18 -11.21 6.04
N ILE A 127 -1.11 -10.20 5.20
CA ILE A 127 -0.21 -9.06 5.40
C ILE A 127 -0.54 -8.33 6.70
N ALA A 128 -1.83 -8.08 6.97
CA ALA A 128 -2.27 -7.40 8.18
C ALA A 128 -1.83 -8.17 9.44
N ARG A 129 -1.98 -9.49 9.45
CA ARG A 129 -1.54 -10.31 10.59
C ARG A 129 -0.04 -10.22 10.80
N GLU A 130 0.71 -10.36 9.72
CA GLU A 130 2.18 -10.31 9.79
C GLU A 130 2.70 -8.94 10.24
N MET A 131 2.00 -7.88 9.90
CA MET A 131 2.32 -6.51 10.33
C MET A 131 1.82 -6.20 11.75
N GLY A 132 1.14 -7.11 12.42
CA GLY A 132 0.56 -6.85 13.72
C GLY A 132 -0.68 -5.97 13.68
N ALA A 133 -1.34 -5.90 12.53
CA ALA A 133 -2.54 -5.09 12.28
C ALA A 133 -3.79 -5.96 12.14
N GLY A 134 -3.87 -7.07 12.85
CA GLY A 134 -4.98 -8.01 12.77
C GLY A 134 -6.34 -7.41 13.11
N SER A 135 -6.38 -6.29 13.84
CA SER A 135 -7.64 -5.58 14.13
C SER A 135 -8.39 -5.13 12.87
N LEU A 136 -7.69 -4.98 11.75
CA LEU A 136 -8.32 -4.58 10.49
C LEU A 136 -9.19 -5.69 9.87
N ILE A 137 -9.06 -6.92 10.35
CA ILE A 137 -9.73 -8.09 9.77
C ILE A 137 -10.62 -8.81 10.78
N GLU A 138 -10.81 -8.23 11.95
CA GLU A 138 -11.70 -8.74 12.99
C GLU A 138 -13.14 -8.27 12.78
#